data_bbe0f96ba96d0198acab91299338ef37
#
_entry.id   bbe0f96ba96d0198acab91299338ef37
#
_cell.length_a   1.000
_cell.length_b   1.000
_cell.length_c   1.000
_cell.angle_alpha   90.00
_cell.angle_beta   90.00
_cell.angle_gamma   90.00
#
_symmetry.space_group_name_H-M   'P 1'
#
loop_
_entity.id
_entity.type
_entity.pdbx_description
1 polymer ?
#
loop_
_entity_poly.entity_id
_entity_poly.type
_entity_poly.pdbx_seq_one_letter_code
_entity_poly.pdbx_strand_id
1 'polypeptide(L)'
;IIDKACPLFVPIVEEGWANTDIASLTAKRYLEELMDKGIDSLVLGCTHYPLLKKTIGEIVGEKVKLVNPAKETAKDLKQILEDNNILRDNVEEEPKYEYYVSDIPEKFAAIAEEFLKKEIDDIKNVEIKQY
;
A
#
# COMPACT_ATOMS: atom_id res chain seq x y z
N ILE A 1 1.93 18.33 -13.08
CA ILE A 1 1.95 16.93 -12.62
C ILE A 1 2.93 16.18 -13.50
N ILE A 2 3.76 15.36 -12.86
CA ILE A 2 4.76 14.51 -13.52
C ILE A 2 4.50 13.09 -13.02
N ASP A 3 4.54 12.12 -13.92
CA ASP A 3 4.43 10.70 -13.57
C ASP A 3 5.76 9.97 -13.78
N LYS A 4 5.96 8.91 -13.00
CA LYS A 4 7.12 8.03 -13.10
C LYS A 4 6.74 6.60 -12.85
N ALA A 5 6.85 5.76 -13.87
CA ALA A 5 6.69 4.32 -13.70
C ALA A 5 7.89 3.72 -12.95
N CYS A 6 7.59 2.90 -11.93
CA CYS A 6 8.60 2.23 -11.10
C CYS A 6 8.37 0.70 -11.10
N PRO A 7 8.59 0.02 -12.24
CA PRO A 7 8.18 -1.38 -12.44
C PRO A 7 8.83 -2.37 -11.47
N LEU A 8 10.02 -2.08 -10.94
CA LEU A 8 10.69 -2.97 -9.98
C LEU A 8 10.18 -2.83 -8.54
N PHE A 9 9.38 -1.82 -8.21
CA PHE A 9 8.90 -1.66 -6.85
C PHE A 9 7.96 -2.78 -6.41
N VAL A 10 7.09 -3.25 -7.30
CA VAL A 10 6.18 -4.36 -7.00
C VAL A 10 6.93 -5.64 -6.68
N PRO A 11 7.81 -6.18 -7.57
CA PRO A 11 8.56 -7.38 -7.24
C PRO A 11 9.47 -7.23 -6.00
N ILE A 12 10.06 -6.07 -5.75
CA ILE A 12 10.86 -5.82 -4.54
C ILE A 12 9.99 -5.96 -3.27
N VAL A 13 8.76 -5.48 -3.31
CA VAL A 13 7.82 -5.62 -2.19
C VAL A 13 7.39 -7.08 -2.02
N GLU A 14 7.03 -7.75 -3.11
CA GLU A 14 6.57 -9.14 -3.08
C GLU A 14 7.62 -10.13 -2.61
N GLU A 15 8.91 -9.83 -2.85
CA GLU A 15 10.05 -10.60 -2.32
C GLU A 15 10.41 -10.22 -0.86
N GLY A 16 9.68 -9.29 -0.24
CA GLY A 16 9.96 -8.86 1.13
C GLY A 16 11.19 -7.94 1.28
N TRP A 17 11.68 -7.36 0.18
CA TRP A 17 12.93 -6.57 0.16
C TRP A 17 12.71 -5.06 0.33
N ALA A 18 11.53 -4.64 0.76
CA ALA A 18 11.15 -3.24 0.85
C ALA A 18 12.09 -2.36 1.72
N ASN A 19 12.77 -2.97 2.70
CA ASN A 19 13.68 -2.27 3.62
C ASN A 19 15.16 -2.67 3.41
N THR A 20 15.54 -3.00 2.18
CA THR A 20 16.90 -3.41 1.82
C THR A 20 17.62 -2.36 0.98
N ASP A 21 18.94 -2.53 0.84
CA ASP A 21 19.75 -1.70 -0.05
C ASP A 21 19.29 -1.77 -1.51
N ILE A 22 18.76 -2.94 -1.93
CA ILE A 22 18.19 -3.12 -3.29
C ILE A 22 17.03 -2.16 -3.50
N ALA A 23 16.10 -2.08 -2.53
CA ALA A 23 14.99 -1.15 -2.58
C ALA A 23 15.49 0.30 -2.61
N SER A 24 16.46 0.65 -1.76
CA SER A 24 17.02 2.00 -1.68
C SER A 24 17.70 2.43 -2.97
N LEU A 25 18.54 1.59 -3.54
CA LEU A 25 19.22 1.87 -4.80
C LEU A 25 18.23 2.01 -5.97
N THR A 26 17.24 1.13 -6.02
CA THR A 26 16.20 1.15 -7.05
C THR A 26 15.34 2.40 -6.93
N ALA A 27 14.92 2.74 -5.71
CA ALA A 27 14.12 3.95 -5.46
C ALA A 27 14.91 5.22 -5.81
N LYS A 28 16.18 5.31 -5.41
CA LYS A 28 17.04 6.42 -5.78
C LYS A 28 17.11 6.60 -7.29
N ARG A 29 17.30 5.50 -8.03
CA ARG A 29 17.37 5.53 -9.50
C ARG A 29 16.09 6.03 -10.17
N TYR A 30 14.92 5.62 -9.63
CA TYR A 30 13.65 6.05 -10.19
C TYR A 30 13.28 7.49 -9.80
N LEU A 31 13.61 7.92 -8.59
CA LEU A 31 13.17 9.20 -8.06
C LEU A 31 14.11 10.37 -8.38
N GLU A 32 15.34 10.09 -8.78
CA GLU A 32 16.36 11.10 -9.12
C GLU A 32 15.80 12.17 -10.08
N GLU A 33 15.18 11.75 -11.18
CA GLU A 33 14.58 12.65 -12.16
C GLU A 33 13.47 13.55 -11.57
N LEU A 34 12.67 13.00 -10.65
CA LEU A 34 11.60 13.76 -9.99
C LEU A 34 12.18 14.78 -9.01
N MET A 35 13.23 14.38 -8.28
CA MET A 35 13.93 15.27 -7.35
C MET A 35 14.59 16.43 -8.06
N ASP A 36 15.23 16.18 -9.22
CA ASP A 36 15.84 17.22 -10.06
C ASP A 36 14.81 18.25 -10.57
N LYS A 37 13.55 17.83 -10.72
CA LYS A 37 12.44 18.71 -11.09
C LYS A 37 11.85 19.50 -9.91
N GLY A 38 12.36 19.29 -8.69
CA GLY A 38 11.98 20.06 -7.51
C GLY A 38 10.55 19.79 -7.05
N ILE A 39 10.12 18.53 -7.03
CA ILE A 39 8.79 18.17 -6.52
C ILE A 39 8.64 18.51 -5.02
N ASP A 40 7.45 18.89 -4.61
CA ASP A 40 7.06 19.14 -3.22
C ASP A 40 6.18 18.02 -2.65
N SER A 41 5.57 17.23 -3.51
CA SER A 41 4.66 16.16 -3.15
C SER A 41 4.85 14.95 -4.07
N LEU A 42 4.80 13.76 -3.48
CA LEU A 42 4.92 12.50 -4.20
C LEU A 42 3.76 11.57 -3.82
N VAL A 43 2.91 11.26 -4.80
CA VAL A 43 1.80 10.32 -4.64
C VAL A 43 2.28 8.89 -4.86
N LEU A 44 2.05 8.02 -3.89
CA LEU A 44 2.36 6.59 -3.98
C LEU A 44 1.24 5.88 -4.75
N GLY A 45 1.26 6.01 -6.08
CA GLY A 45 0.17 5.64 -6.99
C GLY A 45 0.07 4.13 -7.32
N CYS A 46 0.38 3.27 -6.36
CA CYS A 46 0.27 1.81 -6.47
C CYS A 46 -0.03 1.22 -5.10
N THR A 47 -0.75 0.12 -5.04
CA THR A 47 -1.09 -0.56 -3.78
C THR A 47 0.14 -1.06 -3.00
N HIS A 48 1.23 -1.39 -3.69
CA HIS A 48 2.48 -1.87 -3.08
C HIS A 48 3.38 -0.73 -2.56
N TYR A 49 3.32 0.46 -3.16
CA TYR A 49 4.25 1.55 -2.84
C TYR A 49 4.19 2.06 -1.39
N PRO A 50 3.06 2.00 -0.68
CA PRO A 50 3.03 2.34 0.74
C PRO A 50 3.96 1.49 1.63
N LEU A 51 4.28 0.25 1.23
CA LEU A 51 5.27 -0.59 1.94
C LEU A 51 6.72 -0.06 1.77
N LEU A 52 6.99 0.66 0.69
CA LEU A 52 8.27 1.35 0.44
C LEU A 52 8.32 2.75 1.05
N LYS A 53 7.29 3.19 1.80
CA LYS A 53 7.19 4.57 2.29
C LYS A 53 8.42 5.02 3.07
N LYS A 54 9.00 4.16 3.91
CA LYS A 54 10.20 4.46 4.67
C LYS A 54 11.38 4.70 3.73
N THR A 55 11.67 3.74 2.86
CA THR A 55 12.76 3.80 1.88
C THR A 55 12.64 5.00 0.95
N ILE A 56 11.43 5.25 0.41
CA ILE A 56 11.17 6.42 -0.43
C ILE A 56 11.37 7.72 0.37
N GLY A 57 10.84 7.78 1.58
CA GLY A 57 10.95 8.97 2.44
C GLY A 57 12.39 9.35 2.77
N GLU A 58 13.25 8.38 3.04
CA GLU A 58 14.68 8.59 3.28
C GLU A 58 15.39 9.20 2.05
N ILE A 59 14.91 8.88 0.85
CA ILE A 59 15.50 9.38 -0.41
C ILE A 59 15.00 10.77 -0.76
N VAL A 60 13.67 10.99 -0.71
CA VAL A 60 13.10 12.29 -1.11
C VAL A 60 13.23 13.35 -0.02
N GLY A 61 13.46 12.93 1.22
CA GLY A 61 13.65 13.82 2.37
C GLY A 61 12.38 14.50 2.87
N GLU A 62 12.50 15.22 3.96
CA GLU A 62 11.37 15.82 4.69
C GLU A 62 10.64 16.93 3.94
N LYS A 63 11.26 17.50 2.92
CA LYS A 63 10.68 18.58 2.13
C LYS A 63 9.61 18.07 1.12
N VAL A 64 9.60 16.78 0.82
CA VAL A 64 8.64 16.17 -0.10
C VAL A 64 7.56 15.45 0.68
N LYS A 65 6.33 15.90 0.54
CA LYS A 65 5.16 15.28 1.18
C LYS A 65 4.82 13.95 0.49
N LEU A 66 4.93 12.83 1.19
CA LEU A 66 4.44 11.55 0.70
C LEU A 66 2.94 11.41 0.93
N VAL A 67 2.20 11.20 -0.16
CA VAL A 67 0.74 11.00 -0.13
C VAL A 67 0.45 9.51 -0.36
N ASN A 68 -0.26 8.90 0.59
CA ASN A 68 -0.75 7.53 0.48
C ASN A 68 -2.25 7.56 0.10
N PRO A 69 -2.62 7.27 -1.17
CA PRO A 69 -4.01 7.34 -1.63
C PRO A 69 -4.95 6.43 -0.83
N ALA A 70 -4.49 5.23 -0.45
CA ALA A 70 -5.31 4.30 0.34
C ALA A 70 -5.73 4.89 1.69
N LYS A 71 -4.82 5.60 2.36
CA LYS A 71 -5.13 6.27 3.63
C LYS A 71 -6.14 7.42 3.43
N GLU A 72 -5.99 8.19 2.39
CA GLU A 72 -6.92 9.30 2.10
C GLU A 72 -8.31 8.73 1.72
N THR A 73 -8.37 7.71 0.86
CA THR A 73 -9.63 7.02 0.52
C THR A 73 -10.33 6.44 1.75
N ALA A 74 -9.59 5.86 2.69
CA ALA A 74 -10.17 5.35 3.93
C ALA A 74 -10.78 6.47 4.81
N LYS A 75 -10.18 7.65 4.83
CA LYS A 75 -10.75 8.81 5.53
C LYS A 75 -12.04 9.30 4.86
N ASP A 76 -12.01 9.40 3.52
CA ASP A 76 -13.18 9.82 2.76
C ASP A 76 -14.33 8.83 2.92
N LEU A 77 -14.03 7.50 2.89
CA LEU A 77 -15.02 6.46 3.14
C LEU A 77 -15.63 6.61 4.53
N LYS A 78 -14.81 6.83 5.56
CA LYS A 78 -15.32 7.04 6.92
C LYS A 78 -16.28 8.24 6.96
N GLN A 79 -15.91 9.35 6.35
CA GLN A 79 -16.77 10.54 6.31
C GLN A 79 -18.10 10.27 5.60
N ILE A 80 -18.07 9.55 4.47
CA ILE A 80 -19.28 9.16 3.74
C ILE A 80 -20.20 8.29 4.61
N LEU A 81 -19.63 7.34 5.36
CA LEU A 81 -20.41 6.49 6.26
C LEU A 81 -21.04 7.29 7.41
N GLU A 82 -20.31 8.25 7.97
CA GLU A 82 -20.80 9.16 9.02
C GLU A 82 -21.94 10.05 8.49
N ASP A 83 -21.74 10.70 7.35
CA ASP A 83 -22.71 11.61 6.74
C ASP A 83 -24.03 10.93 6.37
N ASN A 84 -23.97 9.63 6.06
CA ASN A 84 -25.15 8.81 5.72
C ASN A 84 -25.72 8.04 6.92
N ASN A 85 -25.18 8.21 8.12
CA ASN A 85 -25.59 7.52 9.35
C ASN A 85 -25.56 5.98 9.23
N ILE A 86 -24.57 5.44 8.51
CA ILE A 86 -24.35 4.00 8.32
C ILE A 86 -22.98 3.54 8.84
N LEU A 87 -22.24 4.43 9.50
CA LEU A 87 -21.03 4.03 10.21
C LEU A 87 -21.43 3.10 11.37
N ARG A 88 -20.71 1.98 11.51
CA ARG A 88 -20.91 1.06 12.62
C ARG A 88 -20.56 1.76 13.94
N ASP A 89 -21.50 1.83 14.84
CA ASP A 89 -21.39 2.43 16.18
C ASP A 89 -21.24 1.39 17.30
N ASN A 90 -21.56 0.11 17.02
CA ASN A 90 -21.38 -0.97 17.97
C ASN A 90 -19.90 -1.38 18.06
N VAL A 91 -19.22 -0.86 19.09
CA VAL A 91 -17.80 -1.13 19.38
C VAL A 91 -17.59 -2.30 20.35
N GLU A 92 -18.67 -2.90 20.87
CA GLU A 92 -18.60 -4.01 21.82
C GLU A 92 -18.26 -5.35 21.14
N GLU A 93 -18.53 -5.47 19.85
CA GLU A 93 -18.19 -6.66 19.08
C GLU A 93 -16.93 -6.45 18.25
N GLU A 94 -15.98 -7.35 18.41
CA GLU A 94 -14.79 -7.39 17.56
C GLU A 94 -15.18 -7.56 16.06
N PRO A 95 -14.54 -6.82 15.15
CA PRO A 95 -14.82 -6.97 13.74
C PRO A 95 -14.38 -8.35 13.24
N LYS A 96 -15.24 -9.00 12.44
CA LYS A 96 -14.90 -10.23 11.74
C LYS A 96 -14.25 -9.91 10.41
N TYR A 97 -13.16 -10.59 10.12
CA TYR A 97 -12.43 -10.48 8.85
C TYR A 97 -12.48 -11.82 8.13
N GLU A 98 -12.78 -11.80 6.86
CA GLU A 98 -12.70 -12.95 5.97
C GLU A 98 -11.89 -12.57 4.73
N TYR A 99 -10.94 -13.42 4.37
CA TYR A 99 -10.03 -13.15 3.25
C TYR A 99 -10.27 -14.18 2.15
N TYR A 100 -10.47 -13.67 0.94
CA TYR A 100 -10.71 -14.47 -0.25
C TYR A 100 -9.70 -14.09 -1.33
N VAL A 101 -9.03 -15.07 -1.91
CA VAL A 101 -8.03 -14.85 -2.94
C VAL A 101 -8.27 -15.76 -4.13
N SER A 102 -7.92 -15.29 -5.33
CA SER A 102 -8.02 -16.06 -6.57
C SER A 102 -6.68 -16.66 -7.01
N ASP A 103 -5.64 -16.49 -6.22
CA ASP A 103 -4.28 -16.98 -6.48
C ASP A 103 -3.77 -17.75 -5.25
N ILE A 104 -2.47 -17.88 -5.10
CA ILE A 104 -1.79 -18.68 -4.07
C ILE A 104 -2.00 -18.04 -2.68
N PRO A 105 -2.75 -18.68 -1.76
CA PRO A 105 -3.07 -18.10 -0.44
C PRO A 105 -1.85 -17.76 0.40
N GLU A 106 -0.79 -18.58 0.35
CA GLU A 106 0.43 -18.39 1.16
C GLU A 106 1.18 -17.11 0.76
N LYS A 107 1.24 -16.79 -0.53
CA LYS A 107 1.84 -15.53 -1.01
C LYS A 107 1.02 -14.33 -0.59
N PHE A 108 -0.30 -14.44 -0.67
CA PHE A 108 -1.20 -13.39 -0.21
C PHE A 108 -1.04 -13.15 1.29
N ALA A 109 -0.99 -14.23 2.11
CA ALA A 109 -0.82 -14.12 3.55
C ALA A 109 0.41 -13.29 3.91
N ALA A 110 1.58 -13.66 3.37
CA ALA A 110 2.84 -12.98 3.68
C ALA A 110 2.79 -11.47 3.40
N ILE A 111 2.22 -11.06 2.26
CA ILE A 111 2.10 -9.64 1.91
C ILE A 111 1.04 -8.95 2.79
N ALA A 112 -0.10 -9.60 3.02
CA ALA A 112 -1.20 -9.03 3.77
C ALA A 112 -0.85 -8.85 5.25
N GLU A 113 -0.11 -9.78 5.87
CA GLU A 113 0.42 -9.66 7.23
C GLU A 113 1.40 -8.49 7.35
N GLU A 114 2.24 -8.28 6.34
CA GLU A 114 3.12 -7.10 6.28
C GLU A 114 2.32 -5.78 6.26
N PHE A 115 1.23 -5.72 5.47
CA PHE A 115 0.36 -4.54 5.41
C PHE A 115 -0.42 -4.31 6.69
N LEU A 116 -1.03 -5.36 7.24
CA LEU A 116 -1.97 -5.26 8.35
C LEU A 116 -1.28 -5.32 9.71
N LYS A 117 0.00 -5.70 9.74
CA LYS A 117 0.81 -5.90 10.95
C LYS A 117 0.13 -6.84 11.97
N LYS A 118 -0.54 -7.86 11.46
CA LYS A 118 -1.18 -8.93 12.23
C LYS A 118 -1.17 -10.22 11.43
N GLU A 119 -1.18 -11.34 12.11
CA GLU A 119 -1.38 -12.65 11.51
C GLU A 119 -2.76 -12.74 10.84
N ILE A 120 -2.80 -13.44 9.72
CA ILE A 120 -4.02 -13.68 8.95
C ILE A 120 -4.28 -15.16 8.90
N ASP A 121 -5.36 -15.55 9.57
CA ASP A 121 -5.86 -16.90 9.54
C ASP A 121 -7.01 -17.03 8.50
N ASP A 122 -7.25 -18.27 8.05
CA ASP A 122 -8.44 -18.67 7.29
C ASP A 122 -8.61 -17.93 5.94
N ILE A 123 -7.56 -17.95 5.12
CA ILE A 123 -7.61 -17.44 3.76
C ILE A 123 -8.26 -18.48 2.85
N LYS A 124 -9.35 -18.10 2.19
CA LYS A 124 -10.13 -18.98 1.29
C LYS A 124 -9.74 -18.72 -0.16
N ASN A 125 -9.35 -19.78 -0.88
CA ASN A 125 -9.18 -19.69 -2.33
C ASN A 125 -10.55 -19.69 -3.02
N VAL A 126 -10.72 -18.84 -4.02
CA VAL A 126 -11.94 -18.75 -4.81
C VAL A 126 -11.61 -18.77 -6.30
N GLU A 127 -12.35 -19.57 -7.06
CA GLU A 127 -12.27 -19.55 -8.51
C GLU A 127 -13.13 -18.43 -9.08
N ILE A 128 -12.51 -17.55 -9.88
CA ILE A 128 -13.25 -16.55 -10.65
C ILE A 128 -13.81 -17.24 -11.88
N LYS A 129 -15.12 -17.54 -11.88
CA LYS A 129 -15.81 -18.03 -13.07
C LYS A 129 -16.01 -16.86 -14.04
N GLN A 130 -15.51 -17.00 -15.26
CA GLN A 130 -15.90 -16.09 -16.34
C GLN A 130 -17.38 -16.31 -16.64
N TYR A 131 -18.15 -15.23 -16.61
CA TYR A 131 -19.54 -15.20 -17.05
C TYR A 131 -19.58 -14.89 -18.53
#